data_010d323fc9dd2b0549d0e5d05b1e2ab2
#
_entry.id   010d323fc9dd2b0549d0e5d05b1e2ab2
#
_cell.length_a   1.000
_cell.length_b   1.000
_cell.length_c   1.000
_cell.angle_alpha   90.00
_cell.angle_beta   90.00
_cell.angle_gamma   90.00
#
_symmetry.space_group_name_H-M   'P 1'
#
loop_
_entity.id
_entity.type
_entity.pdbx_description
1 polymer ?
#
loop_
_entity_poly.entity_id
_entity_poly.type
_entity_poly.pdbx_seq_one_letter_code
_entity_poly.pdbx_strand_id
1 'polypeptide(L)'
;MRGIPSSITSIRKQVFTEVARLAYDGDYQRMEEIPYTIIPGEEAKYRESIFLERAIVGERVRVAMGLPLQPVDHPSRITEGLSESAIADKYYDPPLINIINYACHACPTKQYRITEYCQGCLARSCQQVCPKDAIRYVNGKSYIK
;
A
#
# COMPACT_ATOMS: atom_id res chain seq x y z
N MET A 1 -1.77 18.94 0.61
CA MET A 1 -2.27 18.69 1.97
C MET A 1 -1.08 18.63 2.92
N ARG A 2 -0.69 19.79 3.44
CA ARG A 2 0.38 19.87 4.45
C ARG A 2 -0.28 19.77 5.82
N GLY A 3 0.09 18.76 6.61
CA GLY A 3 -0.18 18.77 8.05
C GLY A 3 -1.16 17.74 8.62
N ILE A 4 -1.71 16.80 7.83
CA ILE A 4 -2.49 15.71 8.43
C ILE A 4 -1.53 14.58 8.80
N PRO A 5 -1.28 14.33 10.09
CA PRO A 5 -0.48 13.19 10.51
C PRO A 5 -1.23 11.90 10.14
N SER A 6 -0.57 11.02 9.41
CA SER A 6 -1.07 9.68 9.10
C SER A 6 -0.08 8.63 9.56
N SER A 7 -0.56 7.42 9.82
CA SER A 7 0.29 6.27 10.15
C SER A 7 1.37 6.05 9.08
N ILE A 8 1.01 6.24 7.82
CA ILE A 8 1.94 6.12 6.68
C ILE A 8 3.04 7.17 6.74
N THR A 9 2.72 8.41 7.12
CA THR A 9 3.71 9.48 7.29
C THR A 9 4.68 9.15 8.43
N SER A 10 4.18 8.58 9.53
CA SER A 10 5.00 8.12 10.64
C SER A 10 5.97 7.02 10.20
N ILE A 11 5.48 5.98 9.51
CA ILE A 11 6.30 4.89 8.99
C ILE A 11 7.38 5.41 8.03
N ARG A 12 7.04 6.34 7.14
CA ARG A 12 8.04 6.95 6.23
C ARG A 12 9.15 7.66 6.98
N LYS A 13 8.81 8.42 8.01
CA LYS A 13 9.82 9.08 8.86
C LYS A 13 10.74 8.07 9.54
N GLN A 14 10.17 6.98 10.08
CA GLN A 14 10.96 5.91 10.69
C GLN A 14 11.89 5.25 9.66
N VAL A 15 11.41 4.94 8.46
CA VAL A 15 12.24 4.38 7.39
C VAL A 15 13.42 5.30 7.08
N PHE A 16 13.20 6.60 6.88
CA PHE A 16 14.29 7.53 6.60
C PHE A 16 15.25 7.68 7.79
N THR A 17 14.75 7.60 9.02
CA THR A 17 15.60 7.63 10.22
C THR A 17 16.51 6.40 10.27
N GLU A 18 15.98 5.20 10.04
CA GLU A 18 16.77 3.98 10.06
C GLU A 18 17.77 3.93 8.88
N VAL A 19 17.38 4.37 7.69
CA VAL A 19 18.29 4.48 6.54
C VAL A 19 19.43 5.46 6.83
N ALA A 20 19.14 6.60 7.46
CA ALA A 20 20.17 7.54 7.88
C ALA A 20 21.13 6.91 8.90
N ARG A 21 20.63 6.17 9.89
CA ARG A 21 21.47 5.42 10.85
C ARG A 21 22.38 4.41 10.15
N LEU A 22 21.85 3.61 9.22
CA LEU A 22 22.67 2.68 8.43
C LEU A 22 23.82 3.39 7.70
N ALA A 23 23.54 4.56 7.12
CA ALA A 23 24.54 5.32 6.40
C ALA A 23 25.64 5.87 7.33
N TYR A 24 25.29 6.28 8.55
CA TYR A 24 26.26 6.75 9.54
C TYR A 24 27.07 5.62 10.15
N ASP A 25 26.42 4.47 10.45
CA ASP A 25 27.06 3.32 11.12
C ASP A 25 27.87 2.47 10.12
N GLY A 26 27.55 2.54 8.82
CA GLY A 26 28.17 1.72 7.78
C GLY A 26 27.80 0.23 7.84
N ASP A 27 26.87 -0.15 8.71
CA ASP A 27 26.43 -1.54 8.88
C ASP A 27 25.16 -1.82 8.07
N TYR A 28 25.33 -2.02 6.78
CA TYR A 28 24.23 -2.25 5.85
C TYR A 28 23.56 -3.63 6.00
N GLN A 29 24.15 -4.57 6.73
CA GLN A 29 23.51 -5.88 6.97
C GLN A 29 22.24 -5.74 7.84
N ARG A 30 22.19 -4.74 8.71
CA ARG A 30 21.03 -4.43 9.51
C ARG A 30 19.80 -3.98 8.70
N MET A 31 19.96 -3.74 7.41
CA MET A 31 18.86 -3.39 6.51
C MET A 31 17.74 -4.45 6.51
N GLU A 32 18.10 -5.73 6.65
CA GLU A 32 17.14 -6.85 6.76
C GLU A 32 16.29 -6.81 8.04
N GLU A 33 16.78 -6.16 9.09
CA GLU A 33 16.10 -6.08 10.39
C GLU A 33 15.15 -4.90 10.50
N ILE A 34 15.31 -3.88 9.66
CA ILE A 34 14.53 -2.64 9.74
C ILE A 34 13.01 -2.89 9.67
N PRO A 35 12.47 -3.75 8.80
CA PRO A 35 11.05 -4.06 8.80
C PRO A 35 10.53 -4.58 10.14
N TYR A 36 11.32 -5.35 10.85
CA TYR A 36 10.96 -5.91 12.15
C TYR A 36 11.08 -4.88 13.28
N THR A 37 12.02 -3.95 13.17
CA THR A 37 12.16 -2.82 14.10
C THR A 37 10.99 -1.85 14.00
N ILE A 38 10.56 -1.54 12.78
CA ILE A 38 9.46 -0.58 12.52
C ILE A 38 8.08 -1.22 12.78
N ILE A 39 7.92 -2.50 12.44
CA ILE A 39 6.70 -3.30 12.65
C ILE A 39 7.01 -4.44 13.62
N PRO A 40 7.10 -4.17 14.93
CA PRO A 40 7.36 -5.19 15.93
C PRO A 40 6.11 -6.01 16.27
N GLY A 41 6.33 -7.19 16.86
CA GLY A 41 5.26 -8.07 17.34
C GLY A 41 4.74 -9.03 16.28
N GLU A 42 3.57 -9.60 16.50
CA GLU A 42 2.98 -10.65 15.70
C GLU A 42 1.66 -10.23 15.04
N GLU A 43 1.06 -9.13 15.52
CA GLU A 43 -0.24 -8.66 15.05
C GLU A 43 -0.10 -7.54 14.01
N ALA A 44 -0.86 -7.67 12.92
CA ALA A 44 -0.97 -6.64 11.89
C ALA A 44 -1.78 -5.44 12.40
N LYS A 45 -1.34 -4.22 12.07
CA LYS A 45 -1.99 -2.97 12.49
C LYS A 45 -2.58 -2.16 11.33
N TYR A 46 -2.04 -2.30 10.15
CA TYR A 46 -2.37 -1.45 8.99
C TYR A 46 -2.81 -2.26 7.77
N ARG A 47 -2.56 -3.57 7.75
CA ARG A 47 -2.85 -4.48 6.66
C ARG A 47 -3.46 -5.78 7.18
N GLU A 48 -3.83 -6.65 6.28
CA GLU A 48 -4.42 -7.96 6.60
C GLU A 48 -3.39 -8.92 7.24
N SER A 49 -2.10 -8.68 7.01
CA SER A 49 -1.02 -9.53 7.49
C SER A 49 0.20 -8.70 7.90
N ILE A 50 0.82 -9.08 9.01
CA ILE A 50 2.09 -8.49 9.47
C ILE A 50 3.22 -8.73 8.47
N PHE A 51 3.20 -9.86 7.76
CA PHE A 51 4.18 -10.15 6.71
C PHE A 51 4.07 -9.15 5.56
N LEU A 52 2.85 -8.78 5.16
CA LEU A 52 2.61 -7.77 4.15
C LEU A 52 3.07 -6.38 4.62
N GLU A 53 2.83 -6.02 5.88
CA GLU A 53 3.30 -4.77 6.47
C GLU A 53 4.82 -4.67 6.41
N ARG A 54 5.52 -5.73 6.83
CA ARG A 54 6.99 -5.80 6.79
C ARG A 54 7.54 -5.80 5.37
N ALA A 55 6.91 -6.51 4.44
CA ALA A 55 7.30 -6.48 3.04
C ALA A 55 7.21 -5.05 2.46
N ILE A 56 6.13 -4.32 2.74
CA ILE A 56 5.96 -2.92 2.33
C ILE A 56 7.05 -2.02 2.92
N VAL A 57 7.41 -2.24 4.19
CA VAL A 57 8.49 -1.48 4.83
C VAL A 57 9.84 -1.83 4.18
N GLY A 58 10.10 -3.10 3.90
CA GLY A 58 11.32 -3.55 3.20
C GLY A 58 11.49 -2.85 1.85
N GLU A 59 10.43 -2.80 1.03
CA GLU A 59 10.47 -2.07 -0.24
C GLU A 59 10.71 -0.57 -0.06
N ARG A 60 10.14 0.04 0.96
CA ARG A 60 10.39 1.45 1.26
C ARG A 60 11.83 1.71 1.67
N VAL A 61 12.44 0.78 2.39
CA VAL A 61 13.87 0.84 2.74
C VAL A 61 14.72 0.77 1.47
N ARG A 62 14.44 -0.19 0.58
CA ARG A 62 15.14 -0.31 -0.71
C ARG A 62 15.06 0.98 -1.52
N VAL A 63 13.84 1.50 -1.71
CA VAL A 63 13.63 2.74 -2.47
C VAL A 63 14.32 3.94 -1.80
N ALA A 64 14.33 4.01 -0.46
CA ALA A 64 15.04 5.05 0.28
C ALA A 64 16.56 4.95 0.14
N MET A 65 17.09 3.76 -0.12
CA MET A 65 18.50 3.50 -0.42
C MET A 65 18.84 3.69 -1.91
N GLY A 66 17.88 4.06 -2.75
CA GLY A 66 18.08 4.20 -4.20
C GLY A 66 18.06 2.86 -4.96
N LEU A 67 17.63 1.77 -4.32
CA LEU A 67 17.52 0.46 -4.94
C LEU A 67 16.18 0.31 -5.69
N PRO A 68 16.12 -0.50 -6.75
CA PRO A 68 14.87 -0.87 -7.39
C PRO A 68 14.02 -1.73 -6.45
N LEU A 69 12.72 -1.82 -6.75
CA LEU A 69 11.83 -2.75 -6.07
C LEU A 69 12.29 -4.19 -6.26
N GLN A 70 11.96 -5.05 -5.30
CA GLN A 70 12.24 -6.48 -5.43
C GLN A 70 11.45 -7.09 -6.59
N PRO A 71 12.06 -8.01 -7.35
CA PRO A 71 11.33 -8.76 -8.37
C PRO A 71 10.26 -9.64 -7.71
N VAL A 72 9.15 -9.85 -8.42
CA VAL A 72 8.02 -10.65 -7.89
C VAL A 72 8.08 -12.11 -8.29
N ASP A 73 8.98 -12.46 -9.21
CA ASP A 73 9.11 -13.77 -9.83
C ASP A 73 10.16 -14.67 -9.16
N HIS A 74 11.01 -14.09 -8.31
CA HIS A 74 11.99 -14.85 -7.54
C HIS A 74 12.26 -14.20 -6.18
N PRO A 75 12.69 -15.00 -5.18
CA PRO A 75 13.03 -14.47 -3.87
C PRO A 75 14.31 -13.64 -3.94
N SER A 76 14.28 -12.47 -3.30
CA SER A 76 15.43 -11.59 -3.18
C SER A 76 15.55 -11.04 -1.76
N ARG A 77 16.78 -10.65 -1.38
CA ARG A 77 17.02 -9.99 -0.08
C ARG A 77 16.78 -8.49 -0.19
N ILE A 78 16.45 -7.87 0.92
CA ILE A 78 16.30 -6.40 0.97
C ILE A 78 17.65 -5.72 0.62
N THR A 79 18.76 -6.34 0.97
CA THR A 79 20.14 -5.88 0.71
C THR A 79 20.63 -6.14 -0.70
N GLU A 80 19.88 -6.87 -1.54
CA GLU A 80 20.29 -7.22 -2.89
C GLU A 80 20.47 -5.96 -3.76
N GLY A 81 21.61 -5.89 -4.47
CA GLY A 81 21.96 -4.75 -5.32
C GLY A 81 22.57 -3.56 -4.55
N LEU A 82 22.88 -3.69 -3.27
CA LEU A 82 23.38 -2.60 -2.43
C LEU A 82 24.68 -1.97 -2.97
N SER A 83 25.56 -2.77 -3.56
CA SER A 83 26.78 -2.27 -4.21
C SER A 83 26.50 -1.32 -5.36
N GLU A 84 25.34 -1.43 -5.97
CA GLU A 84 24.92 -0.56 -7.07
C GLU A 84 24.37 0.77 -6.58
N SER A 85 23.85 0.85 -5.35
CA SER A 85 23.30 2.08 -4.80
C SER A 85 24.36 3.14 -4.50
N ALA A 86 25.62 2.72 -4.36
CA ALA A 86 26.75 3.62 -4.12
C ALA A 86 27.27 4.32 -5.40
N ILE A 87 26.73 3.98 -6.57
CA ILE A 87 27.15 4.56 -7.85
C ILE A 87 26.45 5.91 -8.03
N ALA A 88 27.23 7.00 -8.01
CA ALA A 88 26.72 8.37 -8.09
C ALA A 88 25.84 8.65 -9.33
N ASP A 89 26.15 8.04 -10.45
CA ASP A 89 25.46 8.21 -11.73
C ASP A 89 24.03 7.63 -11.72
N LYS A 90 23.71 6.73 -10.79
CA LYS A 90 22.37 6.11 -10.67
C LYS A 90 21.30 7.04 -10.08
N TYR A 91 21.66 8.18 -9.53
CA TYR A 91 20.69 9.09 -8.89
C TYR A 91 19.58 9.58 -9.82
N TYR A 92 19.85 9.60 -11.11
CA TYR A 92 18.95 10.15 -12.13
C TYR A 92 18.44 9.09 -13.12
N ASP A 93 18.73 7.82 -12.87
CA ASP A 93 18.21 6.75 -13.72
C ASP A 93 16.69 6.61 -13.56
N PRO A 94 15.90 6.61 -14.63
CA PRO A 94 14.48 6.30 -14.54
C PRO A 94 14.26 4.82 -14.15
N PRO A 95 13.17 4.53 -13.44
CA PRO A 95 12.11 5.46 -13.08
C PRO A 95 12.41 6.24 -11.79
N LEU A 96 12.22 7.56 -11.82
CA LEU A 96 12.34 8.43 -10.64
C LEU A 96 11.23 8.20 -9.60
N ILE A 97 10.19 7.49 -10.00
CA ILE A 97 9.05 7.14 -9.14
C ILE A 97 8.86 5.63 -9.15
N ASN A 98 8.89 5.04 -7.97
CA ASN A 98 8.62 3.62 -7.77
C ASN A 98 7.26 3.43 -7.11
N ILE A 99 6.45 2.51 -7.65
CA ILE A 99 5.13 2.17 -7.12
C ILE A 99 5.17 0.78 -6.52
N ILE A 100 5.01 0.69 -5.21
CA ILE A 100 4.87 -0.57 -4.49
C ILE A 100 3.42 -1.04 -4.67
N ASN A 101 3.16 -1.89 -5.64
CA ASN A 101 1.81 -2.29 -6.05
C ASN A 101 0.99 -2.89 -4.89
N TYR A 102 1.58 -3.77 -4.10
CA TYR A 102 0.92 -4.42 -2.97
C TYR A 102 0.80 -3.51 -1.72
N ALA A 103 1.40 -2.32 -1.74
CA ALA A 103 1.15 -1.29 -0.74
C ALA A 103 -0.09 -0.44 -1.07
N CYS A 104 -0.64 -0.56 -2.27
CA CYS A 104 -1.87 0.08 -2.62
C CYS A 104 -3.02 -0.54 -1.79
N HIS A 105 -3.76 0.29 -1.06
CA HIS A 105 -5.10 -0.13 -0.65
C HIS A 105 -5.89 -0.23 -1.96
N ALA A 106 -6.19 -1.44 -2.39
CA ALA A 106 -7.10 -1.64 -3.50
C ALA A 106 -8.28 -0.70 -3.26
N CYS A 107 -8.51 0.24 -4.19
CA CYS A 107 -9.65 1.12 -4.07
C CYS A 107 -10.84 0.25 -3.76
N PRO A 108 -11.55 0.45 -2.65
CA PRO A 108 -12.72 -0.36 -2.39
C PRO A 108 -13.54 -0.25 -3.68
N THR A 109 -13.82 -1.38 -4.28
CA THR A 109 -14.82 -1.43 -5.33
C THR A 109 -16.05 -0.84 -4.67
N LYS A 110 -16.29 0.45 -4.90
CA LYS A 110 -17.46 1.16 -4.39
C LYS A 110 -18.67 0.52 -5.05
N GLN A 111 -19.05 -0.62 -4.53
CA GLN A 111 -20.27 -1.27 -4.92
C GLN A 111 -21.36 -0.73 -4.01
N TYR A 112 -22.15 0.15 -4.55
CA TYR A 112 -23.44 0.42 -3.96
C TYR A 112 -24.26 -0.87 -4.11
N ARG A 113 -24.70 -1.42 -2.99
CA ARG A 113 -25.48 -2.64 -2.96
C ARG A 113 -26.84 -2.35 -2.35
N ILE A 114 -27.90 -2.78 -3.01
CA ILE A 114 -29.22 -2.82 -2.40
C ILE A 114 -29.25 -4.08 -1.52
N THR A 115 -29.50 -3.88 -0.24
CA THR A 115 -29.49 -4.97 0.76
C THR A 115 -30.76 -5.81 0.70
N GLU A 116 -30.76 -6.93 1.40
CA GLU A 116 -31.92 -7.81 1.56
C GLU A 116 -33.14 -7.13 2.21
N TYR A 117 -32.92 -6.00 2.89
CA TYR A 117 -33.97 -5.18 3.48
C TYR A 117 -34.83 -4.41 2.46
N CYS A 118 -34.55 -4.53 1.17
CA CYS A 118 -35.37 -3.91 0.13
C CYS A 118 -36.82 -4.40 0.24
N GLN A 119 -37.75 -3.47 0.48
CA GLN A 119 -39.19 -3.76 0.63
C GLN A 119 -39.93 -3.87 -0.69
N GLY A 120 -39.27 -3.69 -1.82
CA GLY A 120 -39.92 -3.76 -3.13
C GLY A 120 -41.04 -2.73 -3.30
N CYS A 121 -40.90 -1.54 -2.74
CA CYS A 121 -41.95 -0.52 -2.70
C CYS A 121 -42.51 -0.18 -4.10
N LEU A 122 -43.81 0.09 -4.17
CA LEU A 122 -44.49 0.36 -5.42
C LEU A 122 -44.02 1.66 -6.10
N ALA A 123 -43.67 2.65 -5.30
CA ALA A 123 -43.22 3.97 -5.77
C ALA A 123 -41.87 3.94 -6.48
N ARG A 124 -40.99 2.94 -6.17
CA ARG A 124 -39.67 2.78 -6.81
C ARG A 124 -38.83 4.05 -6.87
N SER A 125 -38.90 4.87 -5.83
CA SER A 125 -38.22 6.17 -5.78
C SER A 125 -36.73 6.06 -6.02
N CYS A 126 -36.10 4.98 -5.54
CA CYS A 126 -34.67 4.71 -5.79
C CYS A 126 -34.34 4.59 -7.29
N GLN A 127 -35.25 3.99 -8.09
CA GLN A 127 -35.07 3.88 -9.53
C GLN A 127 -35.29 5.23 -10.22
N GLN A 128 -36.30 5.98 -9.80
CA GLN A 128 -36.65 7.27 -10.42
C GLN A 128 -35.57 8.34 -10.21
N VAL A 129 -34.94 8.36 -9.05
CA VAL A 129 -33.90 9.36 -8.71
C VAL A 129 -32.49 8.93 -9.10
N CYS A 130 -32.30 7.75 -9.64
CA CYS A 130 -30.97 7.25 -9.99
C CYS A 130 -30.40 7.98 -11.23
N PRO A 131 -29.36 8.84 -11.11
CA PRO A 131 -28.85 9.62 -12.23
C PRO A 131 -28.14 8.76 -13.28
N LYS A 132 -27.81 7.50 -12.94
CA LYS A 132 -27.14 6.54 -13.82
C LYS A 132 -28.09 5.50 -14.41
N ASP A 133 -29.38 5.59 -14.12
CA ASP A 133 -30.38 4.55 -14.47
C ASP A 133 -29.88 3.12 -14.22
N ALA A 134 -29.12 2.95 -13.13
CA ALA A 134 -28.47 1.67 -12.82
C ALA A 134 -29.36 0.74 -11.99
N ILE A 135 -30.52 1.19 -11.51
CA ILE A 135 -31.40 0.40 -10.66
C ILE A 135 -32.47 -0.28 -11.51
N ARG A 136 -32.57 -1.59 -11.34
CA ARG A 136 -33.58 -2.44 -11.97
C ARG A 136 -34.42 -3.13 -10.89
N TYR A 137 -35.65 -3.48 -11.27
CA TYR A 137 -36.58 -4.17 -10.39
C TYR A 137 -36.88 -5.56 -10.96
N VAL A 138 -36.59 -6.59 -10.20
CA VAL A 138 -36.80 -7.98 -10.60
C VAL A 138 -37.23 -8.79 -9.38
N ASN A 139 -38.21 -9.66 -9.55
CA ASN A 139 -38.69 -10.59 -8.51
C ASN A 139 -39.02 -9.91 -7.16
N GLY A 140 -39.70 -8.76 -7.23
CA GLY A 140 -40.12 -8.07 -6.02
C GLY A 140 -39.06 -7.22 -5.32
N LYS A 141 -37.84 -7.14 -5.84
CA LYS A 141 -36.76 -6.36 -5.23
C LYS A 141 -36.00 -5.52 -6.27
N SER A 142 -35.45 -4.41 -5.84
CA SER A 142 -34.54 -3.62 -6.65
C SER A 142 -33.12 -4.19 -6.57
N TYR A 143 -32.36 -4.07 -7.65
CA TYR A 143 -30.94 -4.39 -7.71
C TYR A 143 -30.19 -3.37 -8.55
N ILE A 144 -28.88 -3.25 -8.37
CA ILE A 144 -28.02 -2.38 -9.17
C ILE A 144 -27.35 -3.23 -10.24
N LYS A 145 -27.45 -2.76 -11.50
CA LYS A 145 -26.84 -3.42 -12.67
C LYS A 145 -25.38 -3.02 -12.78
#